data_e10def9b1d923dd7d4ce256af519ff6c
#
_entry.id   e10def9b1d923dd7d4ce256af519ff6c
#
_cell.length_a   1.000
_cell.length_b   1.000
_cell.length_c   1.000
_cell.angle_alpha   90.00
_cell.angle_beta   90.00
_cell.angle_gamma   90.00
#
_symmetry.space_group_name_H-M   'P 1'
#
loop_
_entity.id
_entity.type
_entity.pdbx_description
1 polymer ?
#
loop_
_entity_poly.entity_id
_entity_poly.type
_entity_poly.pdbx_seq_one_letter_code
_entity_poly.pdbx_strand_id
1 'polypeptide(L)'
;MISIIDCLLSPRALDVVVYDAEAHACIMDGLRLYKGKRFMYAHNDMESLRLQLKHATELAEQQGGGVLVITEGVFGMKGDCGKLDEIVALKKEFPFRLLVDDAHGFGTMGPGGRGTAAHYGVVDGVDVLFNTFAKSMAGIGAFVSGPKWLIYLLRYNMRSQLYAKSLPMPMVMGALKRLELIRNHPEYQQKLWEIVRALQNGLKENGFEIGVTNSPVTPVFMKGGIPEATNLIVDLRENHGIFCSIVIYPVIPKGEIILRVIPTAAHTLDDVNYTIAAFKSVRDKLEGGIYAQMPIPVRADEGFKVR
;
A
#
# COMPACT_ATOMS: atom_id res chain seq x y z
N MET A 1 -3.50 -12.09 2.31
CA MET A 1 -2.81 -11.60 3.53
C MET A 1 -3.33 -12.30 4.80
N ILE A 2 -4.59 -12.17 5.18
CA ILE A 2 -5.16 -12.73 6.44
C ILE A 2 -4.77 -14.20 6.66
N SER A 3 -5.05 -15.09 5.69
CA SER A 3 -4.73 -16.52 5.82
C SER A 3 -3.24 -16.84 5.80
N ILE A 4 -2.41 -15.96 5.25
CA ILE A 4 -0.94 -16.11 5.30
C ILE A 4 -0.47 -15.86 6.73
N ILE A 5 -0.90 -14.78 7.35
CA ILE A 5 -0.55 -14.43 8.73
C ILE A 5 -1.04 -15.53 9.69
N ASP A 6 -2.28 -15.97 9.54
CA ASP A 6 -2.86 -17.07 10.34
C ASP A 6 -2.07 -18.39 10.20
N CYS A 7 -1.58 -18.68 8.99
CA CYS A 7 -0.79 -19.89 8.73
C CYS A 7 0.66 -19.81 9.22
N LEU A 8 1.26 -18.61 9.23
CA LEU A 8 2.65 -18.43 9.63
C LEU A 8 2.84 -18.43 11.14
N LEU A 9 1.81 -18.03 11.88
CA LEU A 9 1.88 -17.88 13.33
C LEU A 9 1.46 -19.16 14.05
N SER A 10 2.18 -19.50 15.10
CA SER A 10 1.92 -20.69 15.89
C SER A 10 0.51 -20.66 16.52
N PRO A 11 -0.29 -21.73 16.37
CA PRO A 11 -1.59 -21.84 17.01
C PRO A 11 -1.51 -21.86 18.55
N ARG A 12 -0.32 -22.12 19.09
CA ARG A 12 -0.04 -22.04 20.54
C ARG A 12 0.26 -20.63 21.02
N ALA A 13 0.22 -19.63 20.13
CA ALA A 13 0.49 -18.23 20.43
C ALA A 13 1.90 -17.96 21.02
N LEU A 14 2.89 -18.76 20.62
CA LEU A 14 4.27 -18.67 21.11
C LEU A 14 5.10 -17.62 20.35
N ASP A 15 4.71 -17.31 19.11
CA ASP A 15 5.41 -16.33 18.30
C ASP A 15 5.09 -14.91 18.74
N VAL A 16 5.97 -13.98 18.42
CA VAL A 16 5.77 -12.55 18.67
C VAL A 16 5.77 -11.81 17.35
N VAL A 17 4.80 -10.94 17.13
CA VAL A 17 4.70 -10.13 15.92
C VAL A 17 5.11 -8.70 16.20
N VAL A 18 5.96 -8.14 15.34
CA VAL A 18 6.30 -6.72 15.32
C VAL A 18 5.82 -6.13 13.99
N TYR A 19 5.03 -5.06 14.01
CA TYR A 19 4.43 -4.51 12.80
C TYR A 19 4.44 -2.99 12.76
N ASP A 20 4.50 -2.42 11.55
CA ASP A 20 4.46 -0.98 11.32
C ASP A 20 3.10 -0.39 11.71
N ALA A 21 3.10 0.78 12.33
CA ALA A 21 1.88 1.47 12.79
C ALA A 21 0.92 1.82 11.65
N GLU A 22 1.42 1.99 10.42
CA GLU A 22 0.63 2.31 9.23
C GLU A 22 0.37 1.09 8.32
N ALA A 23 0.61 -0.12 8.83
CA ALA A 23 0.35 -1.35 8.08
C ALA A 23 -1.12 -1.46 7.65
N HIS A 24 -1.32 -1.92 6.40
CA HIS A 24 -2.63 -2.01 5.77
C HIS A 24 -3.66 -2.80 6.59
N ALA A 25 -4.92 -2.41 6.50
CA ALA A 25 -6.03 -3.02 7.25
C ALA A 25 -6.10 -4.56 7.12
N CYS A 26 -5.73 -5.14 5.98
CA CYS A 26 -5.71 -6.59 5.80
C CYS A 26 -4.65 -7.30 6.67
N ILE A 27 -3.55 -6.60 7.03
CA ILE A 27 -2.56 -7.09 7.99
C ILE A 27 -3.19 -7.07 9.39
N MET A 28 -3.82 -5.95 9.76
CA MET A 28 -4.52 -5.82 11.03
C MET A 28 -5.62 -6.87 11.20
N ASP A 29 -6.37 -7.17 10.15
CA ASP A 29 -7.40 -8.22 10.17
C ASP A 29 -6.79 -9.62 10.34
N GLY A 30 -5.65 -9.90 9.71
CA GLY A 30 -4.89 -11.12 9.94
C GLY A 30 -4.39 -11.24 11.39
N LEU A 31 -3.85 -10.14 11.92
CA LEU A 31 -3.36 -10.10 13.30
C LEU A 31 -4.47 -10.21 14.36
N ARG A 32 -5.73 -9.86 14.04
CA ARG A 32 -6.86 -10.07 14.96
C ARG A 32 -7.15 -11.54 15.24
N LEU A 33 -6.80 -12.43 14.32
CA LEU A 33 -6.96 -13.88 14.52
C LEU A 33 -5.89 -14.45 15.43
N TYR A 34 -4.76 -13.79 15.56
CA TYR A 34 -3.65 -14.26 16.38
C TYR A 34 -3.80 -13.82 17.84
N LYS A 35 -3.72 -14.79 18.76
CA LYS A 35 -3.87 -14.57 20.21
C LYS A 35 -2.56 -14.28 20.95
N GLY A 36 -1.42 -14.40 20.26
CA GLY A 36 -0.11 -14.14 20.84
C GLY A 36 0.22 -12.65 20.93
N LYS A 37 1.40 -12.35 21.42
CA LYS A 37 1.85 -10.99 21.66
C LYS A 37 2.18 -10.27 20.35
N ARG A 38 1.79 -8.99 20.30
CA ARG A 38 2.04 -8.09 19.17
C ARG A 38 2.61 -6.78 19.68
N PHE A 39 3.63 -6.29 19.02
CA PHE A 39 4.24 -4.98 19.26
C PHE A 39 4.11 -4.13 18.00
N MET A 40 3.69 -2.90 18.17
CA MET A 40 3.64 -1.92 17.09
C MET A 40 4.87 -1.02 17.19
N TYR A 41 5.54 -0.76 16.07
CA TYR A 41 6.59 0.26 16.02
C TYR A 41 6.09 1.49 15.25
N ALA A 42 6.63 2.66 15.60
CA ALA A 42 6.27 3.91 14.94
C ALA A 42 6.65 3.85 13.45
N HIS A 43 5.78 4.40 12.61
CA HIS A 43 5.90 4.30 11.16
C HIS A 43 7.28 4.69 10.64
N ASN A 44 7.94 3.76 9.92
CA ASN A 44 9.28 3.90 9.33
C ASN A 44 10.37 4.37 10.32
N ASP A 45 10.17 4.18 11.63
CA ASP A 45 11.13 4.53 12.68
C ASP A 45 11.95 3.29 13.10
N MET A 46 13.21 3.28 12.70
CA MET A 46 14.10 2.14 12.93
C MET A 46 14.54 2.02 14.39
N GLU A 47 14.60 3.11 15.15
CA GLU A 47 14.89 3.06 16.57
C GLU A 47 13.70 2.47 17.34
N SER A 48 12.49 2.87 16.98
CA SER A 48 11.27 2.26 17.49
C SER A 48 11.22 0.76 17.15
N LEU A 49 11.53 0.39 15.90
CA LEU A 49 11.59 -1.02 15.48
C LEU A 49 12.65 -1.80 16.29
N ARG A 50 13.86 -1.26 16.46
CA ARG A 50 14.94 -1.89 17.24
C ARG A 50 14.51 -2.15 18.68
N LEU A 51 13.85 -1.18 19.33
CA LEU A 51 13.32 -1.33 20.68
C LEU A 51 12.27 -2.45 20.74
N GLN A 52 11.34 -2.49 19.81
CA GLN A 52 10.31 -3.54 19.78
C GLN A 52 10.91 -4.92 19.46
N LEU A 53 11.90 -5.01 18.59
CA LEU A 53 12.61 -6.26 18.31
C LEU A 53 13.32 -6.81 19.54
N LYS A 54 13.94 -5.96 20.34
CA LYS A 54 14.57 -6.39 21.60
C LYS A 54 13.53 -7.06 22.51
N HIS A 55 12.41 -6.39 22.77
CA HIS A 55 11.32 -6.95 23.62
C HIS A 55 10.73 -8.20 23.00
N ALA A 56 10.55 -8.23 21.69
CA ALA A 56 9.96 -9.37 20.98
C ALA A 56 10.87 -10.59 21.03
N THR A 57 12.19 -10.41 20.84
CA THR A 57 13.16 -11.51 20.86
C THR A 57 13.24 -12.11 22.27
N GLU A 58 13.39 -11.29 23.31
CA GLU A 58 13.42 -11.75 24.69
C GLU A 58 12.16 -12.58 25.05
N LEU A 59 10.99 -12.09 24.65
CA LEU A 59 9.73 -12.79 24.93
C LEU A 59 9.60 -14.09 24.11
N ALA A 60 9.95 -14.07 22.82
CA ALA A 60 9.88 -15.25 21.95
C ALA A 60 10.81 -16.36 22.45
N GLU A 61 12.02 -16.04 22.91
CA GLU A 61 12.95 -16.99 23.53
C GLU A 61 12.37 -17.64 24.78
N GLN A 62 11.77 -16.84 25.67
CA GLN A 62 11.13 -17.35 26.90
C GLN A 62 9.96 -18.30 26.60
N GLN A 63 9.25 -18.08 25.49
CA GLN A 63 8.07 -18.87 25.11
C GLN A 63 8.41 -20.05 24.18
N GLY A 64 9.62 -20.11 23.65
CA GLY A 64 10.02 -21.09 22.63
C GLY A 64 9.38 -20.83 21.26
N GLY A 65 9.08 -19.58 20.95
CA GLY A 65 8.54 -19.11 19.68
C GLY A 65 9.57 -18.37 18.82
N GLY A 66 9.10 -17.74 17.76
CA GLY A 66 9.88 -16.90 16.87
C GLY A 66 9.35 -15.47 16.77
N VAL A 67 10.06 -14.60 16.06
CA VAL A 67 9.64 -13.23 15.79
C VAL A 67 9.30 -13.06 14.31
N LEU A 68 8.12 -12.50 14.02
CA LEU A 68 7.69 -12.10 12.68
C LEU A 68 7.58 -10.57 12.62
N VAL A 69 8.39 -9.94 11.75
CA VAL A 69 8.25 -8.52 11.41
C VAL A 69 7.35 -8.40 10.18
N ILE A 70 6.39 -7.47 10.21
CA ILE A 70 5.49 -7.19 9.10
C ILE A 70 5.55 -5.71 8.75
N THR A 71 5.81 -5.41 7.48
CA THR A 71 5.81 -4.05 6.93
C THR A 71 5.26 -4.04 5.50
N GLU A 72 5.16 -2.85 4.91
CA GLU A 72 4.86 -2.68 3.48
C GLU A 72 6.10 -2.30 2.68
N GLY A 73 6.12 -2.65 1.40
CA GLY A 73 7.13 -2.16 0.48
C GLY A 73 6.87 -0.68 0.13
N VAL A 74 5.63 -0.38 -0.25
CA VAL A 74 5.13 0.99 -0.47
C VAL A 74 3.85 1.16 0.33
N PHE A 75 3.81 2.16 1.19
CA PHE A 75 2.62 2.52 1.96
C PHE A 75 1.61 3.27 1.10
N GLY A 76 0.48 2.63 0.86
CA GLY A 76 -0.48 3.07 -0.15
C GLY A 76 -1.20 4.39 0.13
N MET A 77 -1.13 4.95 1.33
CA MET A 77 -1.78 6.22 1.67
C MET A 77 -0.86 7.42 1.41
N LYS A 78 0.40 7.34 1.81
CA LYS A 78 1.37 8.43 1.74
C LYS A 78 2.40 8.27 0.62
N GLY A 79 2.50 7.09 0.03
CA GLY A 79 3.40 6.82 -1.09
C GLY A 79 4.88 6.70 -0.71
N ASP A 80 5.19 6.71 0.57
CA ASP A 80 6.54 6.44 1.05
C ASP A 80 6.86 4.95 1.03
N CYS A 81 8.12 4.61 0.86
CA CYS A 81 8.60 3.25 0.89
C CYS A 81 8.97 2.82 2.30
N GLY A 82 8.71 1.56 2.63
CA GLY A 82 9.30 0.93 3.80
C GLY A 82 10.83 0.90 3.66
N LYS A 83 11.54 1.18 4.73
CA LYS A 83 13.01 1.19 4.78
C LYS A 83 13.58 -0.24 4.84
N LEU A 84 13.33 -1.01 3.76
CA LEU A 84 13.60 -2.44 3.75
C LEU A 84 15.07 -2.79 3.92
N ASP A 85 15.98 -1.96 3.45
CA ASP A 85 17.42 -2.12 3.62
C ASP A 85 17.84 -1.97 5.10
N GLU A 86 17.31 -0.95 5.79
CA GLU A 86 17.54 -0.75 7.22
C GLU A 86 16.90 -1.88 8.05
N ILE A 87 15.68 -2.30 7.71
CA ILE A 87 14.99 -3.42 8.38
C ILE A 87 15.77 -4.72 8.21
N VAL A 88 16.22 -5.03 6.99
CA VAL A 88 17.02 -6.25 6.72
C VAL A 88 18.36 -6.19 7.44
N ALA A 89 18.97 -5.02 7.58
CA ALA A 89 20.21 -4.86 8.32
C ALA A 89 20.08 -5.28 9.80
N LEU A 90 18.91 -5.06 10.41
CA LEU A 90 18.62 -5.48 11.79
C LEU A 90 18.62 -7.02 12.00
N LYS A 91 18.53 -7.81 10.92
CA LYS A 91 18.68 -9.29 11.01
C LYS A 91 20.08 -9.72 11.48
N LYS A 92 21.07 -8.84 11.42
CA LYS A 92 22.40 -9.09 12.00
C LYS A 92 22.40 -9.04 13.53
N GLU A 93 21.41 -8.37 14.12
CA GLU A 93 21.30 -8.14 15.56
C GLU A 93 20.19 -8.99 16.20
N PHE A 94 19.10 -9.22 15.45
CA PHE A 94 17.90 -9.88 15.96
C PHE A 94 17.48 -11.03 15.04
N PRO A 95 17.12 -12.22 15.58
CA PRO A 95 16.60 -13.33 14.82
C PRO A 95 15.10 -13.12 14.55
N PHE A 96 14.75 -12.68 13.34
CA PHE A 96 13.35 -12.54 12.92
C PHE A 96 13.13 -12.96 11.47
N ARG A 97 11.88 -13.29 11.12
CA ARG A 97 11.41 -13.42 9.76
C ARG A 97 10.73 -12.13 9.32
N LEU A 98 10.90 -11.77 8.05
CA LEU A 98 10.35 -10.54 7.48
C LEU A 98 9.28 -10.87 6.44
N LEU A 99 8.05 -10.41 6.69
CA LEU A 99 6.96 -10.40 5.72
C LEU A 99 6.80 -8.96 5.18
N VAL A 100 6.84 -8.82 3.88
CA VAL A 100 6.63 -7.55 3.19
C VAL A 100 5.37 -7.63 2.33
N ASP A 101 4.43 -6.72 2.56
CA ASP A 101 3.33 -6.45 1.64
C ASP A 101 3.81 -5.46 0.58
N ASP A 102 4.11 -5.97 -0.61
CA ASP A 102 4.60 -5.14 -1.71
C ASP A 102 3.52 -4.91 -2.79
N ALA A 103 2.27 -4.89 -2.37
CA ALA A 103 1.12 -4.74 -3.24
C ALA A 103 1.16 -3.46 -4.10
N HIS A 104 1.79 -2.40 -3.63
CA HIS A 104 1.98 -1.14 -4.36
C HIS A 104 3.32 -1.05 -5.10
N GLY A 105 4.34 -1.82 -4.68
CA GLY A 105 5.67 -1.78 -5.27
C GLY A 105 5.83 -2.73 -6.47
N PHE A 106 5.18 -3.89 -6.45
CA PHE A 106 5.29 -4.86 -7.53
C PHE A 106 4.75 -4.30 -8.86
N GLY A 107 5.55 -4.45 -9.92
CA GLY A 107 5.26 -3.92 -11.26
C GLY A 107 5.65 -2.45 -11.45
N THR A 108 5.97 -1.72 -10.37
CA THR A 108 6.27 -0.28 -10.42
C THR A 108 7.63 0.09 -9.86
N MET A 109 8.09 -0.60 -8.81
CA MET A 109 9.35 -0.34 -8.11
C MET A 109 10.43 -1.34 -8.51
N GLY A 110 11.67 -0.91 -8.37
CA GLY A 110 12.85 -1.73 -8.60
C GLY A 110 13.10 -2.07 -10.08
N PRO A 111 14.24 -2.67 -10.39
CA PRO A 111 14.60 -3.04 -11.75
C PRO A 111 13.58 -4.01 -12.37
N GLY A 112 13.01 -3.64 -13.53
CA GLY A 112 12.01 -4.45 -14.24
C GLY A 112 10.73 -4.71 -13.45
N GLY A 113 10.35 -3.80 -12.56
CA GLY A 113 9.13 -3.91 -11.76
C GLY A 113 9.14 -5.03 -10.72
N ARG A 114 10.33 -5.47 -10.29
CA ARG A 114 10.47 -6.58 -9.34
C ARG A 114 10.06 -6.24 -7.90
N GLY A 115 9.63 -5.02 -7.65
CA GLY A 115 9.12 -4.56 -6.36
C GLY A 115 10.15 -3.86 -5.49
N THR A 116 9.72 -3.49 -4.29
CA THR A 116 10.47 -2.61 -3.39
C THR A 116 11.70 -3.30 -2.78
N ALA A 117 11.64 -4.61 -2.49
CA ALA A 117 12.80 -5.35 -2.03
C ALA A 117 13.94 -5.37 -3.08
N ALA A 118 13.58 -5.44 -4.37
CA ALA A 118 14.55 -5.35 -5.47
C ALA A 118 15.05 -3.92 -5.68
N HIS A 119 14.22 -2.91 -5.39
CA HIS A 119 14.63 -1.50 -5.41
C HIS A 119 15.77 -1.21 -4.43
N TYR A 120 15.68 -1.78 -3.23
CA TYR A 120 16.71 -1.65 -2.19
C TYR A 120 17.83 -2.69 -2.27
N GLY A 121 17.75 -3.65 -3.21
CA GLY A 121 18.78 -4.71 -3.34
C GLY A 121 18.77 -5.75 -2.22
N VAL A 122 17.67 -5.91 -1.51
CA VAL A 122 17.56 -6.76 -0.30
C VAL A 122 16.59 -7.93 -0.44
N VAL A 123 16.37 -8.41 -1.66
CA VAL A 123 15.42 -9.51 -1.94
C VAL A 123 15.68 -10.74 -1.06
N ASP A 124 16.95 -11.11 -0.89
CA ASP A 124 17.34 -12.28 -0.10
C ASP A 124 17.11 -12.12 1.41
N GLY A 125 16.93 -10.88 1.86
CA GLY A 125 16.59 -10.55 3.25
C GLY A 125 15.09 -10.63 3.57
N VAL A 126 14.23 -10.74 2.56
CA VAL A 126 12.77 -10.87 2.74
C VAL A 126 12.36 -12.33 2.74
N ASP A 127 11.75 -12.82 3.82
CA ASP A 127 11.35 -14.23 3.93
C ASP A 127 10.01 -14.49 3.24
N VAL A 128 9.08 -13.56 3.32
CA VAL A 128 7.73 -13.67 2.76
C VAL A 128 7.40 -12.40 1.99
N LEU A 129 7.24 -12.49 0.69
CA LEU A 129 6.83 -11.37 -0.14
C LEU A 129 5.40 -11.60 -0.63
N PHE A 130 4.49 -10.73 -0.22
CA PHE A 130 3.10 -10.73 -0.66
C PHE A 130 2.87 -9.67 -1.71
N ASN A 131 2.09 -10.01 -2.74
CA ASN A 131 1.71 -9.12 -3.82
C ASN A 131 0.26 -9.35 -4.24
N THR A 132 -0.38 -8.34 -4.81
CA THR A 132 -1.73 -8.43 -5.37
C THR A 132 -1.75 -8.30 -6.89
N PHE A 133 -2.70 -8.98 -7.53
CA PHE A 133 -3.02 -8.75 -8.94
C PHE A 133 -3.93 -7.54 -9.16
N ALA A 134 -4.49 -6.96 -8.10
CA ALA A 134 -5.51 -5.91 -8.20
C ALA A 134 -4.98 -4.50 -8.51
N LYS A 135 -3.67 -4.31 -8.60
CA LYS A 135 -3.02 -3.00 -8.84
C LYS A 135 -2.28 -3.02 -10.18
N SER A 136 -0.95 -3.04 -10.21
CA SER A 136 -0.16 -3.04 -11.45
C SER A 136 -0.51 -4.17 -12.43
N MET A 137 -0.97 -5.28 -11.92
CA MET A 137 -1.37 -6.44 -12.71
C MET A 137 -2.81 -6.38 -13.25
N ALA A 138 -3.60 -5.35 -12.93
CA ALA A 138 -4.99 -5.13 -13.41
C ALA A 138 -5.84 -6.40 -13.43
N GLY A 139 -5.83 -7.16 -12.33
CA GLY A 139 -6.51 -8.45 -12.22
C GLY A 139 -7.13 -8.68 -10.85
N ILE A 140 -7.54 -9.91 -10.58
CA ILE A 140 -8.11 -10.34 -9.31
C ILE A 140 -7.23 -11.42 -8.70
N GLY A 141 -7.06 -11.37 -7.37
CA GLY A 141 -6.28 -12.32 -6.60
C GLY A 141 -4.97 -11.75 -6.09
N ALA A 142 -4.14 -12.66 -5.59
CA ALA A 142 -2.86 -12.31 -4.99
C ALA A 142 -1.91 -13.50 -5.12
N PHE A 143 -0.64 -13.28 -4.89
CA PHE A 143 0.36 -14.32 -4.77
C PHE A 143 1.32 -14.03 -3.63
N VAL A 144 1.96 -15.08 -3.17
CA VAL A 144 3.03 -15.02 -2.19
C VAL A 144 4.25 -15.73 -2.73
N SER A 145 5.41 -15.18 -2.50
CA SER A 145 6.69 -15.79 -2.83
C SER A 145 7.62 -15.82 -1.62
N GLY A 146 8.56 -16.77 -1.65
CA GLY A 146 9.52 -17.00 -0.57
C GLY A 146 10.25 -18.33 -0.77
N PRO A 147 11.02 -18.80 0.22
CA PRO A 147 11.73 -20.06 0.15
C PRO A 147 10.79 -21.23 -0.11
N LYS A 148 11.30 -22.27 -0.77
CA LYS A 148 10.51 -23.44 -1.16
C LYS A 148 9.76 -24.10 0.00
N TRP A 149 10.40 -24.23 1.15
CA TRP A 149 9.78 -24.82 2.34
C TRP A 149 8.57 -24.01 2.83
N LEU A 150 8.64 -22.67 2.75
CA LEU A 150 7.55 -21.79 3.13
C LEU A 150 6.36 -21.94 2.19
N ILE A 151 6.61 -21.98 0.88
CA ILE A 151 5.54 -22.17 -0.10
C ILE A 151 4.86 -23.53 0.07
N TYR A 152 5.61 -24.58 0.43
CA TYR A 152 5.02 -25.87 0.81
C TYR A 152 4.18 -25.76 2.07
N LEU A 153 4.69 -25.09 3.11
CA LEU A 153 3.92 -24.85 4.34
C LEU A 153 2.58 -24.19 4.03
N LEU A 154 2.60 -23.06 3.30
CA LEU A 154 1.39 -22.32 2.94
C LEU A 154 0.43 -23.14 2.09
N ARG A 155 0.94 -23.91 1.11
CA ARG A 155 0.14 -24.73 0.22
C ARG A 155 -0.68 -25.78 0.97
N TYR A 156 -0.12 -26.39 2.00
CA TYR A 156 -0.75 -27.50 2.71
C TYR A 156 -1.40 -27.14 4.04
N ASN A 157 -1.23 -25.90 4.51
CA ASN A 157 -1.77 -25.47 5.80
C ASN A 157 -2.64 -24.21 5.73
N MET A 158 -2.48 -23.39 4.69
CA MET A 158 -3.24 -22.15 4.60
C MET A 158 -4.73 -22.44 4.30
N ARG A 159 -5.60 -22.00 5.20
CA ARG A 159 -7.04 -22.31 5.16
C ARG A 159 -7.72 -21.86 3.85
N SER A 160 -7.38 -20.69 3.34
CA SER A 160 -7.93 -20.21 2.07
C SER A 160 -7.43 -21.03 0.85
N GLN A 161 -6.31 -21.73 0.97
CA GLN A 161 -5.82 -22.64 -0.07
C GLN A 161 -6.56 -23.99 -0.02
N LEU A 162 -6.90 -24.46 1.19
CA LEU A 162 -7.51 -25.78 1.39
C LEU A 162 -9.04 -25.75 1.22
N TYR A 163 -9.70 -24.68 1.71
CA TYR A 163 -11.16 -24.65 1.84
C TYR A 163 -11.85 -23.65 0.90
N ALA A 164 -11.10 -22.86 0.14
CA ALA A 164 -11.64 -22.00 -0.91
C ALA A 164 -11.37 -22.55 -2.31
N LYS A 165 -11.97 -21.94 -3.32
CA LYS A 165 -11.72 -22.30 -4.71
C LYS A 165 -10.49 -21.58 -5.24
N SER A 166 -9.77 -22.23 -6.15
CA SER A 166 -8.67 -21.65 -6.89
C SER A 166 -9.12 -20.50 -7.79
N LEU A 167 -8.19 -19.62 -8.15
CA LEU A 167 -8.46 -18.61 -9.17
C LEU A 167 -8.91 -19.29 -10.48
N PRO A 168 -9.92 -18.74 -11.19
CA PRO A 168 -10.31 -19.22 -12.50
C PRO A 168 -9.14 -19.19 -13.48
N MET A 169 -9.02 -20.22 -14.33
CA MET A 169 -7.91 -20.34 -15.29
C MET A 169 -7.70 -19.09 -16.16
N PRO A 170 -8.76 -18.41 -16.68
CA PRO A 170 -8.55 -17.17 -17.44
C PRO A 170 -7.82 -16.07 -16.64
N MET A 171 -8.04 -15.97 -15.33
CA MET A 171 -7.34 -15.02 -14.46
C MET A 171 -5.86 -15.38 -14.30
N VAL A 172 -5.57 -16.67 -14.16
CA VAL A 172 -4.18 -17.17 -14.06
C VAL A 172 -3.44 -16.91 -15.37
N MET A 173 -4.02 -17.26 -16.52
CA MET A 173 -3.43 -17.00 -17.83
C MET A 173 -3.22 -15.51 -18.09
N GLY A 174 -4.20 -14.68 -17.72
CA GLY A 174 -4.06 -13.24 -17.79
C GLY A 174 -2.95 -12.69 -16.90
N ALA A 175 -2.78 -13.22 -15.68
CA ALA A 175 -1.70 -12.82 -14.78
C ALA A 175 -0.32 -13.21 -15.35
N LEU A 176 -0.18 -14.41 -15.91
CA LEU A 176 1.05 -14.86 -16.57
C LEU A 176 1.41 -13.96 -17.75
N LYS A 177 0.43 -13.59 -18.59
CA LYS A 177 0.67 -12.69 -19.72
C LYS A 177 1.07 -11.29 -19.28
N ARG A 178 0.45 -10.75 -18.24
CA ARG A 178 0.84 -9.43 -17.67
C ARG A 178 2.24 -9.47 -17.07
N LEU A 179 2.59 -10.56 -16.39
CA LEU A 179 3.96 -10.75 -15.89
C LEU A 179 4.98 -10.77 -17.04
N GLU A 180 4.68 -11.47 -18.14
CA GLU A 180 5.51 -11.48 -19.34
C GLU A 180 5.67 -10.06 -19.91
N LEU A 181 4.58 -9.29 -20.00
CA LEU A 181 4.62 -7.90 -20.47
C LEU A 181 5.49 -7.02 -19.58
N ILE A 182 5.33 -7.07 -18.26
CA ILE A 182 6.16 -6.29 -17.32
C ILE A 182 7.64 -6.64 -17.47
N ARG A 183 7.97 -7.92 -17.63
CA ARG A 183 9.36 -8.38 -17.76
C ARG A 183 10.02 -7.99 -19.08
N ASN A 184 9.26 -8.02 -20.16
CA ASN A 184 9.80 -7.86 -21.53
C ASN A 184 9.67 -6.44 -22.05
N HIS A 185 8.93 -5.56 -21.35
CA HIS A 185 8.61 -4.18 -21.74
C HIS A 185 9.01 -3.17 -20.66
N PRO A 186 10.33 -2.96 -20.41
CA PRO A 186 10.80 -2.01 -19.41
C PRO A 186 10.37 -0.56 -19.70
N GLU A 187 10.03 -0.25 -20.95
CA GLU A 187 9.50 1.05 -21.38
C GLU A 187 8.22 1.44 -20.64
N TYR A 188 7.38 0.49 -20.20
CA TYR A 188 6.17 0.80 -19.43
C TYR A 188 6.53 1.39 -18.06
N GLN A 189 7.53 0.80 -17.38
CA GLN A 189 8.01 1.34 -16.11
C GLN A 189 8.71 2.68 -16.30
N GLN A 190 9.53 2.82 -17.34
CA GLN A 190 10.23 4.08 -17.66
C GLN A 190 9.22 5.21 -17.89
N LYS A 191 8.18 4.94 -18.70
CA LYS A 191 7.12 5.90 -18.99
C LYS A 191 6.32 6.26 -17.72
N LEU A 192 5.96 5.28 -16.91
CA LEU A 192 5.31 5.52 -15.62
C LEU A 192 6.12 6.52 -14.77
N TRP A 193 7.43 6.28 -14.62
CA TRP A 193 8.27 7.14 -13.79
C TRP A 193 8.55 8.53 -14.40
N GLU A 194 8.50 8.66 -15.72
CA GLU A 194 8.48 9.95 -16.39
C GLU A 194 7.28 10.79 -15.96
N ILE A 195 6.08 10.19 -16.04
CA ILE A 195 4.81 10.84 -15.65
C ILE A 195 4.76 11.12 -14.15
N VAL A 196 5.20 10.18 -13.31
CA VAL A 196 5.26 10.34 -11.86
C VAL A 196 6.14 11.53 -11.48
N ARG A 197 7.34 11.61 -12.02
CA ARG A 197 8.28 12.72 -11.75
C ARG A 197 7.72 14.06 -12.22
N ALA A 198 7.15 14.11 -13.41
CA ALA A 198 6.53 15.32 -13.94
C ALA A 198 5.38 15.80 -13.06
N LEU A 199 4.50 14.88 -12.63
CA LEU A 199 3.38 15.20 -11.75
C LEU A 199 3.85 15.68 -10.36
N GLN A 200 4.75 14.95 -9.72
CA GLN A 200 5.23 15.28 -8.37
C GLN A 200 5.99 16.61 -8.35
N ASN A 201 6.87 16.84 -9.33
CA ASN A 201 7.59 18.10 -9.44
C ASN A 201 6.65 19.26 -9.74
N GLY A 202 5.75 19.09 -10.72
CA GLY A 202 4.78 20.13 -11.07
C GLY A 202 3.84 20.48 -9.92
N LEU A 203 3.41 19.51 -9.11
CA LEU A 203 2.62 19.78 -7.91
C LEU A 203 3.43 20.59 -6.89
N LYS A 204 4.67 20.20 -6.59
CA LYS A 204 5.56 20.93 -5.66
C LYS A 204 5.85 22.36 -6.14
N GLU A 205 6.17 22.55 -7.40
CA GLU A 205 6.42 23.86 -8.00
C GLU A 205 5.20 24.78 -7.95
N ASN A 206 4.00 24.21 -7.91
CA ASN A 206 2.75 24.95 -7.75
C ASN A 206 2.26 25.03 -6.27
N GLY A 207 3.15 24.75 -5.30
CA GLY A 207 2.91 24.95 -3.87
C GLY A 207 2.01 23.92 -3.22
N PHE A 208 1.86 22.72 -3.83
CA PHE A 208 1.14 21.62 -3.18
C PHE A 208 2.06 20.83 -2.24
N GLU A 209 1.58 20.54 -1.06
CA GLU A 209 2.22 19.60 -0.12
C GLU A 209 1.90 18.17 -0.57
N ILE A 210 2.95 17.38 -0.85
CA ILE A 210 2.80 15.97 -1.24
C ILE A 210 3.55 15.01 -0.31
N GLY A 211 4.03 15.50 0.83
CA GLY A 211 4.76 14.69 1.80
C GLY A 211 6.08 14.10 1.26
N VAL A 212 6.51 13.07 1.94
CA VAL A 212 7.73 12.31 1.58
C VAL A 212 7.30 11.10 0.74
N THR A 213 6.95 11.33 -0.53
CA THR A 213 6.66 10.23 -1.45
C THR A 213 7.88 9.92 -2.32
N ASN A 214 8.19 8.63 -2.45
CA ASN A 214 9.26 8.10 -3.31
C ASN A 214 8.77 6.90 -4.15
N SER A 215 7.46 6.83 -4.37
CA SER A 215 6.78 5.84 -5.19
C SER A 215 5.82 6.50 -6.19
N PRO A 216 5.15 5.75 -7.07
CA PRO A 216 4.12 6.29 -7.95
C PRO A 216 2.87 6.82 -7.26
N VAL A 217 2.65 6.46 -6.01
CA VAL A 217 1.53 7.00 -5.21
C VAL A 217 1.86 8.43 -4.78
N THR A 218 1.05 9.39 -5.21
CA THR A 218 1.27 10.81 -4.92
C THR A 218 0.13 11.34 -4.06
N PRO A 219 0.31 11.51 -2.76
CA PRO A 219 -0.68 12.17 -1.91
C PRO A 219 -0.60 13.68 -2.12
N VAL A 220 -1.72 14.37 -2.15
CA VAL A 220 -1.80 15.83 -2.12
C VAL A 220 -2.58 16.23 -0.87
N PHE A 221 -1.90 16.89 0.05
CA PHE A 221 -2.46 17.27 1.33
C PHE A 221 -3.19 18.62 1.22
N MET A 222 -4.41 18.69 1.74
CA MET A 222 -5.24 19.87 1.80
C MET A 222 -5.91 19.98 3.17
N LYS A 223 -6.47 21.15 3.49
CA LYS A 223 -7.21 21.38 4.72
C LYS A 223 -8.70 21.52 4.44
N GLY A 224 -9.53 20.82 5.21
CA GLY A 224 -10.99 20.89 5.07
C GLY A 224 -11.69 19.76 5.81
N GLY A 225 -13.01 19.87 5.93
CA GLY A 225 -13.85 18.84 6.52
C GLY A 225 -14.46 17.89 5.47
N ILE A 226 -15.36 17.03 5.93
CA ILE A 226 -16.05 16.05 5.07
C ILE A 226 -16.89 16.73 3.98
N PRO A 227 -17.67 17.81 4.27
CA PRO A 227 -18.46 18.48 3.23
C PRO A 227 -17.58 19.05 2.11
N GLU A 228 -16.51 19.76 2.45
CA GLU A 228 -15.58 20.35 1.48
C GLU A 228 -14.89 19.26 0.66
N ALA A 229 -14.44 18.19 1.31
CA ALA A 229 -13.82 17.06 0.67
C ALA A 229 -14.75 16.37 -0.35
N THR A 230 -16.03 16.22 0.01
CA THR A 230 -17.05 15.62 -0.86
C THR A 230 -17.32 16.50 -2.09
N ASN A 231 -17.50 17.80 -1.90
CA ASN A 231 -17.74 18.73 -3.00
C ASN A 231 -16.53 18.85 -3.92
N LEU A 232 -15.31 18.87 -3.36
CA LEU A 232 -14.06 18.91 -4.09
C LEU A 232 -13.88 17.68 -5.01
N ILE A 233 -14.11 16.46 -4.48
CA ILE A 233 -13.91 15.23 -5.29
C ILE A 233 -14.98 15.12 -6.39
N VAL A 234 -16.19 15.63 -6.15
CA VAL A 234 -17.24 15.69 -7.17
C VAL A 234 -16.86 16.71 -8.25
N ASP A 235 -16.35 17.88 -7.87
CA ASP A 235 -15.90 18.90 -8.83
C ASP A 235 -14.74 18.38 -9.72
N LEU A 236 -13.74 17.72 -9.13
CA LEU A 236 -12.67 17.08 -9.90
C LEU A 236 -13.21 16.07 -10.90
N ARG A 237 -14.18 15.26 -10.50
CA ARG A 237 -14.74 14.21 -11.36
C ARG A 237 -15.65 14.77 -12.44
N GLU A 238 -16.63 15.60 -12.08
CA GLU A 238 -17.70 16.03 -13.00
C GLU A 238 -17.28 17.19 -13.89
N ASN A 239 -16.47 18.14 -13.39
CA ASN A 239 -16.09 19.31 -14.14
C ASN A 239 -14.69 19.25 -14.74
N HIS A 240 -13.80 18.41 -14.16
CA HIS A 240 -12.44 18.27 -14.64
C HIS A 240 -12.13 16.87 -15.22
N GLY A 241 -13.06 15.89 -15.12
CA GLY A 241 -12.84 14.54 -15.62
C GLY A 241 -11.71 13.78 -14.91
N ILE A 242 -11.30 14.22 -13.71
CA ILE A 242 -10.20 13.63 -12.96
C ILE A 242 -10.77 12.69 -11.89
N PHE A 243 -10.40 11.42 -12.00
CA PHE A 243 -10.75 10.40 -11.02
C PHE A 243 -9.53 10.11 -10.11
N CYS A 244 -9.62 10.49 -8.84
CA CYS A 244 -8.63 10.17 -7.82
C CYS A 244 -9.33 9.72 -6.52
N SER A 245 -8.58 9.06 -5.65
CA SER A 245 -9.09 8.66 -4.34
C SER A 245 -8.97 9.83 -3.37
N ILE A 246 -9.96 9.94 -2.47
CA ILE A 246 -9.91 10.88 -1.37
C ILE A 246 -9.83 10.12 -0.04
N VAL A 247 -8.97 10.59 0.87
CA VAL A 247 -8.83 10.07 2.21
C VAL A 247 -9.17 11.18 3.20
N ILE A 248 -10.04 10.86 4.16
CA ILE A 248 -10.54 11.77 5.17
C ILE A 248 -10.66 11.06 6.52
N TYR A 249 -11.03 11.79 7.58
CA TYR A 249 -11.39 11.17 8.86
C TYR A 249 -12.43 10.04 8.68
N PRO A 250 -12.31 8.90 9.37
CA PRO A 250 -11.40 8.61 10.51
C PRO A 250 -10.03 8.02 10.11
N VAL A 251 -9.70 7.89 8.84
CA VAL A 251 -8.44 7.30 8.37
C VAL A 251 -7.25 8.23 8.65
N ILE A 252 -7.50 9.53 8.57
CA ILE A 252 -6.56 10.61 8.88
C ILE A 252 -7.19 11.58 9.89
N PRO A 253 -6.42 12.48 10.51
CA PRO A 253 -6.96 13.46 11.47
C PRO A 253 -8.09 14.32 10.90
N LYS A 254 -9.01 14.77 11.76
CA LYS A 254 -10.07 15.72 11.38
C LYS A 254 -9.47 17.02 10.85
N GLY A 255 -10.07 17.57 9.81
CA GLY A 255 -9.63 18.80 9.18
C GLY A 255 -8.53 18.62 8.15
N GLU A 256 -8.14 17.38 7.86
CA GLU A 256 -7.22 17.02 6.80
C GLU A 256 -7.92 16.29 5.66
N ILE A 257 -7.46 16.55 4.45
CA ILE A 257 -7.87 15.88 3.22
C ILE A 257 -6.61 15.41 2.51
N ILE A 258 -6.59 14.17 2.05
CA ILE A 258 -5.56 13.69 1.14
C ILE A 258 -6.23 13.28 -0.16
N LEU A 259 -5.87 13.93 -1.26
CA LEU A 259 -6.16 13.45 -2.60
C LEU A 259 -5.03 12.51 -3.01
N ARG A 260 -5.34 11.25 -3.22
CA ARG A 260 -4.34 10.25 -3.60
C ARG A 260 -4.36 10.05 -5.11
N VAL A 261 -3.35 10.59 -5.78
CA VAL A 261 -3.19 10.53 -7.24
C VAL A 261 -2.23 9.41 -7.59
N ILE A 262 -2.66 8.53 -8.48
CA ILE A 262 -1.87 7.38 -8.94
C ILE A 262 -1.87 7.39 -10.46
N PRO A 263 -0.87 7.99 -11.10
CA PRO A 263 -0.75 8.01 -12.55
C PRO A 263 -0.41 6.63 -13.10
N THR A 264 -0.64 6.45 -14.39
CA THR A 264 -0.30 5.24 -15.14
C THR A 264 0.64 5.56 -16.29
N ALA A 265 1.26 4.57 -16.88
CA ALA A 265 2.09 4.71 -18.07
C ALA A 265 1.30 5.14 -19.33
N ALA A 266 -0.03 5.09 -19.27
CA ALA A 266 -0.89 5.55 -20.37
C ALA A 266 -1.10 7.07 -20.40
N HIS A 267 -0.84 7.76 -19.29
CA HIS A 267 -0.94 9.23 -19.25
C HIS A 267 0.18 9.91 -20.04
N THR A 268 -0.11 11.16 -20.43
CA THR A 268 0.81 12.04 -21.15
C THR A 268 1.25 13.22 -20.27
N LEU A 269 2.23 13.99 -20.73
CA LEU A 269 2.63 15.23 -20.06
C LEU A 269 1.51 16.29 -20.12
N ASP A 270 0.67 16.26 -21.15
CA ASP A 270 -0.50 17.15 -21.25
C ASP A 270 -1.54 16.80 -20.17
N ASP A 271 -1.76 15.50 -19.88
CA ASP A 271 -2.62 15.08 -18.76
C ASP A 271 -2.05 15.55 -17.43
N VAL A 272 -0.73 15.54 -17.26
CA VAL A 272 -0.07 16.07 -16.04
C VAL A 272 -0.32 17.57 -15.89
N ASN A 273 -0.06 18.34 -16.95
CA ASN A 273 -0.27 19.80 -16.95
C ASN A 273 -1.74 20.14 -16.66
N TYR A 274 -2.66 19.45 -17.33
CA TYR A 274 -4.09 19.60 -17.10
C TYR A 274 -4.47 19.29 -15.64
N THR A 275 -3.95 18.19 -15.10
CA THR A 275 -4.22 17.79 -13.69
C THR A 275 -3.74 18.86 -12.71
N ILE A 276 -2.53 19.40 -12.90
CA ILE A 276 -2.00 20.47 -12.05
C ILE A 276 -2.88 21.73 -12.12
N ALA A 277 -3.32 22.11 -13.30
CA ALA A 277 -4.21 23.26 -13.47
C ALA A 277 -5.57 23.04 -12.78
N ALA A 278 -6.16 21.85 -12.91
CA ALA A 278 -7.40 21.49 -12.23
C ALA A 278 -7.23 21.49 -10.69
N PHE A 279 -6.12 20.96 -10.18
CA PHE A 279 -5.81 20.98 -8.75
C PHE A 279 -5.65 22.40 -8.20
N LYS A 280 -5.06 23.31 -8.96
CA LYS A 280 -5.03 24.74 -8.59
C LYS A 280 -6.45 25.32 -8.48
N SER A 281 -7.29 25.08 -9.49
CA SER A 281 -8.68 25.54 -9.50
C SER A 281 -9.46 25.04 -8.28
N VAL A 282 -9.36 23.76 -7.94
CA VAL A 282 -10.10 23.21 -6.78
C VAL A 282 -9.49 23.67 -5.44
N ARG A 283 -8.19 23.90 -5.37
CA ARG A 283 -7.56 24.50 -4.19
C ARG A 283 -8.08 25.93 -3.96
N ASP A 284 -8.09 26.76 -4.99
CA ASP A 284 -8.57 28.14 -4.89
C ASP A 284 -10.04 28.19 -4.44
N LYS A 285 -10.88 27.28 -4.94
CA LYS A 285 -12.27 27.14 -4.50
C LYS A 285 -12.39 26.67 -3.04
N LEU A 286 -11.52 25.74 -2.62
CA LEU A 286 -11.47 25.22 -1.25
C LEU A 286 -11.08 26.33 -0.27
N GLU A 287 -9.99 27.04 -0.55
CA GLU A 287 -9.48 28.15 0.27
C GLU A 287 -10.42 29.34 0.27
N GLY A 288 -11.12 29.60 -0.83
CA GLY A 288 -12.17 30.61 -0.95
C GLY A 288 -13.48 30.23 -0.24
N GLY A 289 -13.58 29.06 0.40
CA GLY A 289 -14.75 28.61 1.14
C GLY A 289 -15.95 28.24 0.27
N ILE A 290 -15.79 28.10 -1.04
CA ILE A 290 -16.88 27.77 -1.97
C ILE A 290 -17.48 26.42 -1.63
N TYR A 291 -16.65 25.39 -1.40
CA TYR A 291 -17.13 24.06 -1.09
C TYR A 291 -17.82 23.93 0.26
N ALA A 292 -17.48 24.78 1.22
CA ALA A 292 -18.18 24.82 2.52
C ALA A 292 -19.62 25.35 2.41
N GLN A 293 -19.90 26.18 1.39
CA GLN A 293 -21.21 26.77 1.14
C GLN A 293 -22.09 25.93 0.20
N MET A 294 -21.50 24.96 -0.49
CA MET A 294 -22.25 24.05 -1.38
C MET A 294 -22.98 22.98 -0.58
N PRO A 295 -24.21 22.62 -0.99
CA PRO A 295 -24.88 21.46 -0.40
C PRO A 295 -24.04 20.21 -0.68
N ILE A 296 -24.01 19.29 0.29
CA ILE A 296 -23.37 17.98 0.06
C ILE A 296 -24.16 17.26 -1.03
N PRO A 297 -23.52 16.80 -2.11
CA PRO A 297 -24.18 16.06 -3.16
C PRO A 297 -24.80 14.79 -2.58
N VAL A 298 -26.10 14.80 -2.38
CA VAL A 298 -26.85 13.59 -2.05
C VAL A 298 -26.99 12.82 -3.36
N ARG A 299 -26.44 11.62 -3.45
CA ARG A 299 -26.87 10.69 -4.50
C ARG A 299 -28.39 10.58 -4.39
N ALA A 300 -29.10 10.96 -5.41
CA ALA A 300 -30.49 10.57 -5.56
C ALA A 300 -30.50 9.04 -5.76
N ASP A 301 -30.41 8.27 -4.69
CA ASP A 301 -30.72 6.86 -4.65
C ASP A 301 -32.25 6.75 -4.73
N GLU A 302 -32.79 6.97 -5.93
CA GLU A 302 -34.09 6.43 -6.27
C GLU A 302 -33.96 4.92 -6.26
N GLY A 303 -34.24 4.29 -5.12
CA GLY A 303 -34.69 2.92 -5.13
C GLY A 303 -33.94 1.81 -4.40
N PHE A 304 -32.91 2.05 -3.60
CA PHE A 304 -32.40 1.00 -2.69
C PHE A 304 -32.92 1.22 -1.25
N LYS A 305 -34.16 0.81 -1.00
CA LYS A 305 -34.59 0.50 0.37
C LYS A 305 -33.94 -0.80 0.78
N VAL A 306 -32.87 -0.74 1.57
CA VAL A 306 -32.39 -1.90 2.33
C VAL A 306 -33.52 -2.27 3.29
N ARG A 307 -34.11 -3.45 3.06
CA ARG A 307 -35.03 -4.09 4.02
C ARG A 307 -34.25 -4.83 5.08
#